data_3c4ba27cfe9e17c878db3fb24a8c0b83
#
_entry.id   3c4ba27cfe9e17c878db3fb24a8c0b83
#
_cell.length_a   1.000
_cell.length_b   1.000
_cell.length_c   1.000
_cell.angle_alpha   90.00
_cell.angle_beta   90.00
_cell.angle_gamma   90.00
#
_symmetry.space_group_name_H-M   'P 1'
#
loop_
_entity.id
_entity.type
_entity.pdbx_description
1 polymer ?
#
loop_
_entity_poly.entity_id
_entity_poly.type
_entity_poly.pdbx_seq_one_letter_code
_entity_poly.pdbx_strand_id
1 'polypeptide(L)'
;MALIVLADDGIEFDGDSPRNGPLGGVESSVVNLMEELAKLGHNVKVRNMCKKEKVISGVNWAPLFVGQEYNMPKHADLYIANRGDRLIGLMPSARRTVFWTHNPAQYILKWRYLSKLWRLKPAIIFIGNYHASTYPNWAPGGDRIVIPYGISDEFCKYSPRSEPPRRRAIFTSNPLRSLDWLLRIWVDHIFPKVPDAELHLFSGSLTYGKTGAKKRLQMEEIIEKARALRGLGVVVRGPVSKPKLVEEFREARVMLYRGDLNETFCLAVGEAQASGVPAVVQELGSVVERVIDGVTGAIAGTESEFAHSAVELLNNDQVWQRQHNAALARQGAWSWTEAAKAFEELII
;
A
#
# COMPACT_ATOMS: atom_id res chain seq x y z
N MET A 1 -27.00 -6.59 8.29
CA MET A 1 -25.95 -7.27 9.12
C MET A 1 -25.65 -8.62 8.52
N ALA A 2 -24.42 -8.88 8.11
CA ALA A 2 -23.98 -10.11 7.46
C ALA A 2 -22.77 -10.70 8.19
N LEU A 3 -22.51 -12.00 8.04
CA LEU A 3 -21.30 -12.65 8.50
C LEU A 3 -20.24 -12.63 7.39
N ILE A 4 -19.18 -11.85 7.62
CA ILE A 4 -18.04 -11.71 6.72
C ILE A 4 -16.85 -12.46 7.32
N VAL A 5 -16.24 -13.34 6.54
CA VAL A 5 -15.09 -14.14 6.98
C VAL A 5 -13.94 -13.93 6.02
N LEU A 6 -12.78 -13.51 6.54
CA LEU A 6 -11.54 -13.43 5.79
C LEU A 6 -10.56 -14.50 6.28
N ALA A 7 -9.93 -15.22 5.35
CA ALA A 7 -8.80 -16.10 5.65
C ALA A 7 -7.51 -15.57 5.02
N ASP A 8 -6.40 -15.63 5.78
CA ASP A 8 -5.05 -15.25 5.35
C ASP A 8 -4.01 -16.25 5.87
N ASP A 9 -3.16 -16.77 4.99
CA ASP A 9 -2.08 -17.72 5.32
C ASP A 9 -0.68 -17.10 5.24
N GLY A 10 -0.59 -15.77 5.35
CA GLY A 10 0.66 -15.02 5.29
C GLY A 10 1.45 -14.99 6.60
N ILE A 11 1.94 -13.80 6.96
CA ILE A 11 2.67 -13.59 8.22
C ILE A 11 1.71 -13.48 9.42
N GLU A 12 2.26 -13.52 10.63
CA GLU A 12 1.53 -13.26 11.86
C GLU A 12 1.17 -11.77 11.99
N PHE A 13 -0.11 -11.44 12.18
CA PHE A 13 -0.61 -10.11 12.55
C PHE A 13 -2.03 -10.20 13.13
N ASP A 14 -2.48 -9.14 13.79
CA ASP A 14 -3.85 -8.93 14.25
C ASP A 14 -4.23 -7.42 14.15
N GLY A 15 -5.41 -7.04 14.65
CA GLY A 15 -5.89 -5.65 14.62
C GLY A 15 -5.01 -4.65 15.38
N ASP A 16 -4.21 -5.09 16.36
CA ASP A 16 -3.29 -4.22 17.10
C ASP A 16 -1.96 -4.02 16.39
N SER A 17 -1.61 -4.90 15.44
CA SER A 17 -0.28 -4.90 14.81
C SER A 17 0.12 -3.59 14.14
N PRO A 18 -0.78 -2.87 13.40
CA PRO A 18 -0.42 -1.58 12.79
C PRO A 18 -0.11 -0.48 13.81
N ARG A 19 -0.70 -0.58 15.02
CA ARG A 19 -0.52 0.40 16.12
C ARG A 19 0.78 0.18 16.88
N ASN A 20 1.26 -1.08 16.90
CA ASN A 20 2.40 -1.50 17.70
C ASN A 20 3.74 -1.47 16.95
N GLY A 21 3.74 -1.36 15.62
CA GLY A 21 4.97 -1.35 14.84
C GLY A 21 4.76 -1.26 13.32
N PRO A 22 5.86 -1.27 12.54
CA PRO A 22 5.78 -1.28 11.10
C PRO A 22 5.16 -2.60 10.61
N LEU A 23 4.16 -2.49 9.72
CA LEU A 23 3.43 -3.62 9.15
C LEU A 23 3.41 -3.51 7.61
N GLY A 24 3.38 -4.65 6.93
CA GLY A 24 3.27 -4.71 5.47
C GLY A 24 1.97 -4.09 4.95
N GLY A 25 1.98 -3.62 3.70
CA GLY A 25 0.83 -2.96 3.10
C GLY A 25 -0.40 -3.86 3.01
N VAL A 26 -0.23 -5.15 2.70
CA VAL A 26 -1.34 -6.12 2.60
C VAL A 26 -1.99 -6.34 3.97
N GLU A 27 -1.17 -6.57 4.99
CA GLU A 27 -1.63 -6.80 6.35
C GLU A 27 -2.37 -5.58 6.92
N SER A 28 -1.80 -4.39 6.71
CA SER A 28 -2.45 -3.12 7.08
C SER A 28 -3.79 -2.94 6.36
N SER A 29 -3.87 -3.31 5.08
CA SER A 29 -5.11 -3.22 4.29
C SER A 29 -6.18 -4.19 4.79
N VAL A 30 -5.80 -5.39 5.21
CA VAL A 30 -6.73 -6.35 5.84
C VAL A 30 -7.29 -5.77 7.14
N VAL A 31 -6.43 -5.23 8.02
CA VAL A 31 -6.90 -4.64 9.28
C VAL A 31 -7.89 -3.52 9.02
N ASN A 32 -7.53 -2.54 8.19
CA ASN A 32 -8.38 -1.39 7.90
C ASN A 32 -9.73 -1.79 7.28
N LEU A 33 -9.73 -2.67 6.27
CA LEU A 33 -10.97 -3.13 5.64
C LEU A 33 -11.88 -3.85 6.64
N MET A 34 -11.34 -4.76 7.46
CA MET A 34 -12.14 -5.54 8.40
C MET A 34 -12.69 -4.67 9.53
N GLU A 35 -11.94 -3.70 10.02
CA GLU A 35 -12.42 -2.73 11.01
C GLU A 35 -13.54 -1.85 10.43
N GLU A 36 -13.43 -1.38 9.18
CA GLU A 36 -14.49 -0.59 8.53
C GLU A 36 -15.78 -1.43 8.31
N LEU A 37 -15.65 -2.68 7.86
CA LEU A 37 -16.80 -3.57 7.74
C LEU A 37 -17.50 -3.82 9.09
N ALA A 38 -16.72 -3.93 10.18
CA ALA A 38 -17.28 -4.04 11.52
C ALA A 38 -17.99 -2.75 11.96
N LYS A 39 -17.46 -1.56 11.63
CA LYS A 39 -18.12 -0.27 11.87
C LYS A 39 -19.43 -0.12 11.09
N LEU A 40 -19.54 -0.72 9.89
CA LEU A 40 -20.79 -0.79 9.13
C LEU A 40 -21.84 -1.74 9.74
N GLY A 41 -21.52 -2.39 10.86
CA GLY A 41 -22.45 -3.24 11.62
C GLY A 41 -22.45 -4.71 11.18
N HIS A 42 -21.45 -5.17 10.43
CA HIS A 42 -21.31 -6.58 10.08
C HIS A 42 -20.64 -7.39 11.20
N ASN A 43 -20.93 -8.70 11.25
CA ASN A 43 -20.18 -9.66 12.06
C ASN A 43 -18.93 -10.09 11.29
N VAL A 44 -17.78 -9.57 11.70
CA VAL A 44 -16.53 -9.75 10.94
C VAL A 44 -15.58 -10.70 11.69
N LYS A 45 -15.12 -11.73 10.97
CA LYS A 45 -14.17 -12.73 11.50
C LYS A 45 -12.95 -12.84 10.58
N VAL A 46 -11.76 -12.74 11.17
CA VAL A 46 -10.50 -13.02 10.49
C VAL A 46 -9.90 -14.30 11.02
N ARG A 47 -9.46 -15.15 10.11
CA ARG A 47 -8.74 -16.39 10.36
C ARG A 47 -7.37 -16.31 9.70
N ASN A 48 -6.35 -16.08 10.50
CA ASN A 48 -4.99 -15.87 9.99
C ASN A 48 -3.93 -16.50 10.92
N MET A 49 -2.68 -16.10 10.77
CA MET A 49 -1.58 -16.65 11.57
C MET A 49 -1.39 -15.97 12.92
N CYS A 50 -2.42 -15.29 13.47
CA CYS A 50 -2.36 -14.73 14.82
C CYS A 50 -2.31 -15.85 15.88
N LYS A 51 -1.71 -15.54 17.04
CA LYS A 51 -1.44 -16.56 18.09
C LYS A 51 -2.67 -16.93 18.93
N LYS A 52 -3.58 -15.97 19.14
CA LYS A 52 -4.70 -16.11 20.07
C LYS A 52 -5.96 -15.51 19.50
N GLU A 53 -7.10 -16.03 19.90
CA GLU A 53 -8.37 -15.40 19.63
C GLU A 53 -8.53 -14.11 20.44
N LYS A 54 -8.96 -13.04 19.75
CA LYS A 54 -9.20 -11.72 20.32
C LYS A 54 -10.30 -11.01 19.54
N VAL A 55 -11.01 -10.10 20.19
CA VAL A 55 -11.86 -9.12 19.52
C VAL A 55 -11.17 -7.75 19.59
N ILE A 56 -10.87 -7.16 18.44
CA ILE A 56 -10.20 -5.86 18.32
C ILE A 56 -11.02 -5.02 17.35
N SER A 57 -11.42 -3.82 17.76
CA SER A 57 -12.24 -2.89 16.95
C SER A 57 -13.48 -3.55 16.31
N GLY A 58 -14.16 -4.46 17.01
CA GLY A 58 -15.33 -5.18 16.52
C GLY A 58 -15.04 -6.39 15.63
N VAL A 59 -13.77 -6.67 15.30
CA VAL A 59 -13.34 -7.80 14.49
C VAL A 59 -12.88 -8.96 15.35
N ASN A 60 -13.42 -10.16 15.12
CA ASN A 60 -12.98 -11.39 15.78
C ASN A 60 -11.78 -12.00 15.02
N TRP A 61 -10.61 -11.85 15.59
CA TRP A 61 -9.34 -12.44 15.13
C TRP A 61 -9.13 -13.78 15.79
N ALA A 62 -8.83 -14.84 15.03
CA ALA A 62 -8.46 -16.13 15.59
C ALA A 62 -7.48 -16.87 14.67
N PRO A 63 -6.69 -17.81 15.24
CA PRO A 63 -5.77 -18.62 14.45
C PRO A 63 -6.50 -19.35 13.32
N LEU A 64 -5.87 -19.36 12.13
CA LEU A 64 -6.38 -20.11 10.96
C LEU A 64 -6.41 -21.63 11.21
N PHE A 65 -5.55 -22.11 12.08
CA PHE A 65 -5.45 -23.51 12.43
C PHE A 65 -5.60 -23.73 13.92
N VAL A 66 -6.31 -24.82 14.29
CA VAL A 66 -6.30 -25.42 15.63
C VAL A 66 -5.76 -26.84 15.47
N GLY A 67 -4.54 -27.07 15.97
CA GLY A 67 -3.79 -28.26 15.62
C GLY A 67 -3.47 -28.29 14.12
N GLN A 68 -3.94 -29.32 13.42
CA GLN A 68 -3.77 -29.46 11.96
C GLN A 68 -5.04 -29.10 11.18
N GLU A 69 -6.13 -28.75 11.84
CA GLU A 69 -7.42 -28.46 11.22
C GLU A 69 -7.62 -26.96 11.00
N TYR A 70 -8.32 -26.60 9.92
CA TYR A 70 -8.72 -25.23 9.67
C TYR A 70 -9.81 -24.77 10.65
N ASN A 71 -9.56 -23.68 11.35
CA ASN A 71 -10.50 -23.06 12.29
C ASN A 71 -11.46 -22.10 11.55
N MET A 72 -12.37 -22.67 10.75
CA MET A 72 -13.28 -21.88 9.97
C MET A 72 -14.71 -21.93 10.51
N PRO A 73 -15.49 -20.84 10.43
CA PRO A 73 -16.94 -20.88 10.69
C PRO A 73 -17.66 -21.84 9.75
N LYS A 74 -18.83 -22.32 10.18
CA LYS A 74 -19.63 -23.27 9.36
C LYS A 74 -20.21 -22.64 8.09
N HIS A 75 -20.45 -21.32 8.06
CA HIS A 75 -20.97 -20.57 6.93
C HIS A 75 -20.45 -19.13 6.94
N ALA A 76 -20.62 -18.42 5.83
CA ALA A 76 -20.45 -16.98 5.72
C ALA A 76 -21.38 -16.45 4.62
N ASP A 77 -21.81 -15.18 4.78
CA ASP A 77 -22.49 -14.47 3.69
C ASP A 77 -21.47 -14.05 2.64
N LEU A 78 -20.32 -13.53 3.08
CA LEU A 78 -19.17 -13.23 2.24
C LEU A 78 -17.90 -13.90 2.80
N TYR A 79 -17.24 -14.69 1.98
CA TYR A 79 -15.92 -15.25 2.27
C TYR A 79 -14.85 -14.60 1.40
N ILE A 80 -13.81 -14.07 2.02
CA ILE A 80 -12.68 -13.41 1.38
C ILE A 80 -11.44 -14.30 1.51
N ALA A 81 -11.05 -14.97 0.43
CA ALA A 81 -9.78 -15.69 0.34
C ALA A 81 -8.66 -14.68 0.03
N ASN A 82 -7.81 -14.37 1.00
CA ASN A 82 -6.78 -13.37 0.86
C ASN A 82 -5.48 -13.96 0.32
N ARG A 83 -5.07 -13.59 -0.89
CA ARG A 83 -3.81 -13.91 -1.58
C ARG A 83 -3.40 -15.41 -1.72
N GLY A 84 -3.75 -16.26 -0.78
CA GLY A 84 -3.31 -17.66 -0.73
C GLY A 84 -4.09 -18.60 -1.66
N ASP A 85 -3.42 -19.40 -2.48
CA ASP A 85 -4.11 -20.37 -3.34
C ASP A 85 -4.84 -21.45 -2.53
N ARG A 86 -4.34 -21.81 -1.34
CA ARG A 86 -4.95 -22.82 -0.47
C ARG A 86 -6.27 -22.35 0.12
N LEU A 87 -6.47 -21.02 0.19
CA LEU A 87 -7.65 -20.40 0.74
C LEU A 87 -8.80 -20.35 -0.27
N ILE A 88 -8.52 -20.44 -1.58
CA ILE A 88 -9.56 -20.49 -2.62
C ILE A 88 -10.33 -21.79 -2.46
N GLY A 89 -11.62 -21.69 -2.07
CA GLY A 89 -12.49 -22.85 -1.84
C GLY A 89 -12.37 -23.47 -0.44
N LEU A 90 -11.69 -22.83 0.51
CA LEU A 90 -11.62 -23.29 1.90
C LEU A 90 -13.01 -23.26 2.59
N MET A 91 -13.91 -22.42 2.12
CA MET A 91 -15.26 -22.26 2.69
C MET A 91 -16.34 -22.46 1.63
N PRO A 92 -16.62 -23.72 1.22
CA PRO A 92 -17.60 -24.02 0.15
C PRO A 92 -19.05 -23.70 0.55
N SER A 93 -19.33 -23.55 1.84
CA SER A 93 -20.64 -23.16 2.39
C SER A 93 -20.86 -21.64 2.43
N ALA A 94 -19.92 -20.84 1.96
CA ALA A 94 -20.12 -19.40 1.84
C ALA A 94 -21.11 -19.08 0.72
N ARG A 95 -22.00 -18.12 0.98
CA ARG A 95 -22.99 -17.65 -0.01
C ARG A 95 -22.29 -16.98 -1.20
N ARG A 96 -21.28 -16.15 -0.94
CA ARG A 96 -20.41 -15.52 -1.94
C ARG A 96 -18.95 -15.74 -1.56
N THR A 97 -18.12 -16.14 -2.51
CA THR A 97 -16.66 -16.23 -2.34
C THR A 97 -15.97 -15.25 -3.27
N VAL A 98 -15.03 -14.49 -2.73
CA VAL A 98 -14.14 -13.61 -3.49
C VAL A 98 -12.68 -13.96 -3.22
N PHE A 99 -11.84 -13.78 -4.21
CA PHE A 99 -10.39 -13.92 -4.10
C PHE A 99 -9.74 -12.53 -4.19
N TRP A 100 -9.22 -12.05 -3.07
CA TRP A 100 -8.57 -10.73 -3.00
C TRP A 100 -7.08 -10.85 -3.29
N THR A 101 -6.63 -10.31 -4.42
CA THR A 101 -5.23 -10.38 -4.85
C THR A 101 -4.53 -9.03 -4.70
N HIS A 102 -3.24 -9.07 -4.33
CA HIS A 102 -2.42 -7.89 -4.00
C HIS A 102 -1.13 -7.84 -4.80
N ASN A 103 -0.60 -9.00 -5.16
CA ASN A 103 0.62 -9.11 -5.98
C ASN A 103 0.28 -8.89 -7.46
N PRO A 104 1.27 -8.54 -8.30
CA PRO A 104 1.06 -8.52 -9.75
C PRO A 104 0.31 -9.75 -10.22
N ALA A 105 -0.70 -9.57 -11.08
CA ALA A 105 -1.61 -10.66 -11.44
C ALA A 105 -0.92 -11.85 -12.14
N GLN A 106 0.26 -11.65 -12.71
CA GLN A 106 1.11 -12.73 -13.20
C GLN A 106 1.46 -13.77 -12.11
N TYR A 107 1.46 -13.37 -10.83
CA TYR A 107 1.73 -14.29 -9.74
C TYR A 107 0.65 -15.38 -9.61
N ILE A 108 -0.59 -15.07 -9.92
CA ILE A 108 -1.72 -16.00 -9.86
C ILE A 108 -1.91 -16.81 -11.15
N LEU A 109 -1.07 -16.64 -12.18
CA LEU A 109 -1.01 -17.48 -13.37
C LEU A 109 -0.31 -18.84 -13.15
N LYS A 110 0.14 -19.12 -11.93
CA LYS A 110 0.70 -20.44 -11.58
C LYS A 110 -0.43 -21.48 -11.53
N TRP A 111 -0.14 -22.69 -12.00
CA TRP A 111 -1.14 -23.78 -12.09
C TRP A 111 -1.93 -24.02 -10.80
N ARG A 112 -1.30 -23.89 -9.64
CA ARG A 112 -1.95 -24.04 -8.34
C ARG A 112 -3.09 -23.04 -8.08
N TYR A 113 -3.03 -21.84 -8.69
CA TYR A 113 -4.12 -20.85 -8.69
C TYR A 113 -5.10 -21.11 -9.83
N LEU A 114 -4.58 -21.27 -11.06
CA LEU A 114 -5.38 -21.38 -12.27
C LEU A 114 -6.41 -22.53 -12.18
N SER A 115 -6.00 -23.71 -11.69
CA SER A 115 -6.87 -24.86 -11.53
C SER A 115 -8.06 -24.58 -10.59
N LYS A 116 -7.82 -23.85 -9.50
CA LYS A 116 -8.86 -23.49 -8.52
C LYS A 116 -9.75 -22.35 -9.04
N LEU A 117 -9.15 -21.32 -9.64
CA LEU A 117 -9.87 -20.21 -10.26
C LEU A 117 -10.77 -20.69 -11.39
N TRP A 118 -10.32 -21.66 -12.19
CA TRP A 118 -11.12 -22.28 -13.26
C TRP A 118 -12.29 -23.10 -12.70
N ARG A 119 -12.03 -23.93 -11.67
CA ARG A 119 -13.04 -24.81 -11.09
C ARG A 119 -14.08 -24.09 -10.24
N LEU A 120 -13.65 -23.14 -9.40
CA LEU A 120 -14.51 -22.51 -8.39
C LEU A 120 -15.03 -21.15 -8.81
N LYS A 121 -14.40 -20.52 -9.80
CA LYS A 121 -14.76 -19.22 -10.38
C LYS A 121 -15.15 -18.15 -9.35
N PRO A 122 -14.34 -17.94 -8.26
CA PRO A 122 -14.62 -16.82 -7.37
C PRO A 122 -14.48 -15.50 -8.12
N ALA A 123 -15.21 -14.46 -7.69
CA ALA A 123 -14.91 -13.12 -8.16
C ALA A 123 -13.48 -12.74 -7.72
N ILE A 124 -12.70 -12.11 -8.60
CA ILE A 124 -11.32 -11.69 -8.31
C ILE A 124 -11.33 -10.19 -8.05
N ILE A 125 -10.89 -9.82 -6.85
CA ILE A 125 -10.78 -8.41 -6.46
C ILE A 125 -9.37 -7.91 -6.71
N PHE A 126 -9.24 -6.94 -7.62
CA PHE A 126 -8.02 -6.22 -7.92
C PHE A 126 -8.03 -4.86 -7.20
N ILE A 127 -6.86 -4.33 -6.88
CA ILE A 127 -6.70 -3.11 -6.08
C ILE A 127 -6.39 -1.85 -6.91
N GLY A 128 -6.51 -1.93 -8.22
CA GLY A 128 -6.32 -0.84 -9.17
C GLY A 128 -6.54 -1.29 -10.60
N ASN A 129 -6.77 -0.35 -11.51
CA ASN A 129 -6.99 -0.66 -12.92
C ASN A 129 -5.72 -1.22 -13.58
N TYR A 130 -4.56 -0.64 -13.27
CA TYR A 130 -3.28 -1.20 -13.70
C TYR A 130 -3.11 -2.64 -13.22
N HIS A 131 -3.42 -2.91 -11.95
CA HIS A 131 -3.36 -4.26 -11.40
C HIS A 131 -4.27 -5.23 -12.19
N ALA A 132 -5.52 -4.85 -12.44
CA ALA A 132 -6.46 -5.65 -13.22
C ALA A 132 -5.98 -5.89 -14.65
N SER A 133 -5.38 -4.88 -15.30
CA SER A 133 -4.86 -4.99 -16.67
C SER A 133 -3.71 -6.00 -16.81
N THR A 134 -2.99 -6.29 -15.71
CA THR A 134 -1.92 -7.30 -15.70
C THR A 134 -2.46 -8.76 -15.66
N TYR A 135 -3.78 -8.96 -15.48
CA TYR A 135 -4.41 -10.28 -15.53
C TYR A 135 -4.95 -10.56 -16.93
N PRO A 136 -4.39 -11.55 -17.67
CA PRO A 136 -4.75 -11.77 -19.05
C PRO A 136 -6.23 -12.11 -19.23
N ASN A 137 -6.81 -11.71 -20.37
CA ASN A 137 -8.24 -11.97 -20.65
C ASN A 137 -8.59 -13.47 -20.73
N TRP A 138 -7.65 -14.31 -21.15
CA TRP A 138 -7.83 -15.77 -21.21
C TRP A 138 -7.78 -16.46 -19.83
N ALA A 139 -7.26 -15.78 -18.80
CA ALA A 139 -7.05 -16.40 -17.50
C ALA A 139 -8.39 -16.59 -16.76
N PRO A 140 -8.57 -17.73 -16.05
CA PRO A 140 -9.87 -18.13 -15.47
C PRO A 140 -10.19 -17.34 -14.19
N GLY A 141 -11.48 -17.32 -13.86
CA GLY A 141 -12.05 -16.72 -12.66
C GLY A 141 -13.52 -16.38 -12.88
N GLY A 142 -14.16 -15.82 -11.86
CA GLY A 142 -15.45 -15.17 -11.96
C GLY A 142 -15.31 -13.72 -12.40
N ASP A 143 -16.18 -12.85 -11.87
CA ASP A 143 -16.14 -11.41 -12.13
C ASP A 143 -14.78 -10.81 -11.76
N ARG A 144 -14.32 -9.85 -12.55
CA ARG A 144 -13.11 -9.08 -12.29
C ARG A 144 -13.51 -7.71 -11.76
N ILE A 145 -13.31 -7.50 -10.48
CA ILE A 145 -13.80 -6.31 -9.78
C ILE A 145 -12.59 -5.51 -9.29
N VAL A 146 -12.60 -4.20 -9.51
CA VAL A 146 -11.59 -3.29 -8.99
C VAL A 146 -12.13 -2.59 -7.76
N ILE A 147 -11.54 -2.87 -6.60
CA ILE A 147 -11.78 -2.15 -5.35
C ILE A 147 -10.44 -1.64 -4.84
N PRO A 148 -10.14 -0.35 -5.05
CA PRO A 148 -8.90 0.25 -4.57
C PRO A 148 -8.79 0.19 -3.05
N TYR A 149 -7.57 0.19 -2.54
CA TYR A 149 -7.34 0.40 -1.11
C TYR A 149 -7.79 1.80 -0.68
N GLY A 150 -8.25 1.90 0.56
CA GLY A 150 -8.27 3.16 1.26
C GLY A 150 -6.89 3.53 1.82
N ILE A 151 -6.77 4.75 2.29
CA ILE A 151 -5.67 5.22 3.13
C ILE A 151 -6.18 5.38 4.54
N SER A 152 -5.36 5.05 5.53
CA SER A 152 -5.71 5.16 6.95
C SER A 152 -6.10 6.59 7.30
N ASP A 153 -7.19 6.76 8.05
CA ASP A 153 -7.75 8.08 8.43
C ASP A 153 -6.72 9.00 9.10
N GLU A 154 -5.70 8.43 9.74
CA GLU A 154 -4.64 9.21 10.36
C GLU A 154 -3.83 10.06 9.37
N PHE A 155 -3.75 9.64 8.08
CA PHE A 155 -3.13 10.42 7.00
C PHE A 155 -4.08 11.45 6.40
N CYS A 156 -5.39 11.33 6.62
CA CYS A 156 -6.42 12.18 6.04
C CYS A 156 -6.88 13.32 6.97
N LYS A 157 -6.23 13.53 8.11
CA LYS A 157 -6.64 14.52 9.14
C LYS A 157 -5.91 15.86 9.06
N TYR A 158 -5.38 16.21 7.90
CA TYR A 158 -4.63 17.45 7.74
C TYR A 158 -5.46 18.58 7.15
N SER A 159 -5.22 19.78 7.70
CA SER A 159 -5.67 21.03 7.13
C SER A 159 -4.58 21.65 6.25
N PRO A 160 -4.94 22.45 5.25
CA PRO A 160 -3.98 23.16 4.42
C PRO A 160 -3.00 24.01 5.27
N ARG A 161 -1.75 24.04 4.85
CA ARG A 161 -0.72 24.91 5.43
C ARG A 161 -0.62 26.20 4.62
N SER A 162 -0.42 27.30 5.30
CA SER A 162 -0.15 28.61 4.67
C SER A 162 1.27 28.74 4.15
N GLU A 163 2.21 27.98 4.73
CA GLU A 163 3.63 28.03 4.39
C GLU A 163 4.16 26.63 4.07
N PRO A 164 5.00 26.51 3.04
CA PRO A 164 5.64 25.24 2.73
C PRO A 164 6.63 24.83 3.83
N PRO A 165 6.79 23.51 4.08
CA PRO A 165 7.82 23.01 4.97
C PRO A 165 9.22 23.28 4.38
N ARG A 166 10.26 22.95 5.16
CA ARG A 166 11.65 22.99 4.68
C ARG A 166 11.80 22.16 3.39
N ARG A 167 12.86 22.41 2.62
CA ARG A 167 13.18 21.67 1.39
C ARG A 167 13.54 20.22 1.68
N ARG A 168 12.54 19.45 2.10
CA ARG A 168 12.66 18.04 2.44
C ARG A 168 11.87 17.19 1.48
N ALA A 169 12.59 16.32 0.76
CA ALA A 169 12.00 15.22 0.02
C ALA A 169 11.90 13.99 0.92
N ILE A 170 10.90 13.12 0.66
CA ILE A 170 10.68 11.89 1.43
C ILE A 170 10.55 10.68 0.51
N PHE A 171 11.07 9.53 0.97
CA PHE A 171 10.88 8.21 0.37
C PHE A 171 10.51 7.22 1.48
N THR A 172 9.40 6.46 1.32
CA THR A 172 8.82 5.61 2.37
C THR A 172 8.53 4.19 1.92
N SER A 173 9.19 3.71 0.86
CA SER A 173 8.95 2.40 0.26
C SER A 173 10.11 1.42 0.48
N ASN A 174 9.97 0.21 -0.08
CA ASN A 174 11.00 -0.82 -0.08
C ASN A 174 12.26 -0.33 -0.80
N PRO A 175 13.49 -0.50 -0.24
CA PRO A 175 14.72 -0.10 -0.92
C PRO A 175 14.88 -0.68 -2.33
N LEU A 176 14.39 -1.91 -2.55
CA LEU A 176 14.45 -2.56 -3.87
C LEU A 176 13.50 -1.94 -4.90
N ARG A 177 12.63 -1.02 -4.48
CA ARG A 177 11.72 -0.30 -5.38
C ARG A 177 12.36 1.01 -5.84
N SER A 178 13.39 0.87 -6.67
CA SER A 178 14.08 1.98 -7.35
C SER A 178 14.76 3.01 -6.42
N LEU A 179 15.08 2.67 -5.16
CA LEU A 179 15.81 3.61 -4.29
C LEU A 179 17.21 3.89 -4.82
N ASP A 180 17.94 2.88 -5.31
CA ASP A 180 19.29 3.05 -5.89
C ASP A 180 19.25 4.03 -7.10
N TRP A 181 18.22 3.94 -7.94
CA TRP A 181 17.97 4.89 -9.01
C TRP A 181 17.69 6.30 -8.48
N LEU A 182 16.85 6.43 -7.46
CA LEU A 182 16.53 7.73 -6.85
C LEU A 182 17.77 8.40 -6.24
N LEU A 183 18.63 7.64 -5.57
CA LEU A 183 19.88 8.16 -5.02
C LEU A 183 20.79 8.74 -6.12
N ARG A 184 20.89 8.07 -7.27
CA ARG A 184 21.65 8.58 -8.41
C ARG A 184 21.04 9.89 -8.94
N ILE A 185 19.71 9.92 -9.18
CA ILE A 185 19.03 11.15 -9.65
C ILE A 185 19.15 12.28 -8.64
N TRP A 186 19.10 11.98 -7.36
CA TRP A 186 19.30 12.97 -6.29
C TRP A 186 20.68 13.62 -6.37
N VAL A 187 21.71 12.81 -6.43
CA VAL A 187 23.12 13.28 -6.47
C VAL A 187 23.45 14.03 -7.77
N ASP A 188 23.03 13.49 -8.91
CA ASP A 188 23.45 13.99 -10.20
C ASP A 188 22.62 15.19 -10.68
N HIS A 189 21.34 15.27 -10.30
CA HIS A 189 20.41 16.21 -10.94
C HIS A 189 19.59 17.08 -9.98
N ILE A 190 19.34 16.66 -8.73
CA ILE A 190 18.49 17.39 -7.79
C ILE A 190 19.36 18.20 -6.81
N PHE A 191 20.21 17.55 -6.04
CA PHE A 191 21.02 18.17 -4.99
C PHE A 191 21.91 19.32 -5.51
N PRO A 192 22.57 19.23 -6.69
CA PRO A 192 23.36 20.36 -7.21
C PRO A 192 22.56 21.63 -7.48
N LYS A 193 21.24 21.50 -7.69
CA LYS A 193 20.33 22.64 -7.93
C LYS A 193 19.63 23.13 -6.67
N VAL A 194 19.61 22.33 -5.61
CA VAL A 194 18.99 22.63 -4.31
C VAL A 194 19.88 22.09 -3.19
N PRO A 195 21.07 22.68 -2.96
CA PRO A 195 22.09 22.09 -2.07
C PRO A 195 21.72 22.15 -0.58
N ASP A 196 20.68 22.87 -0.20
CA ASP A 196 20.10 22.92 1.14
C ASP A 196 18.90 21.96 1.32
N ALA A 197 18.58 21.16 0.29
CA ALA A 197 17.54 20.15 0.39
C ALA A 197 18.02 18.87 1.06
N GLU A 198 17.10 18.17 1.74
CA GLU A 198 17.32 16.87 2.35
C GLU A 198 16.39 15.82 1.73
N LEU A 199 16.93 14.61 1.49
CA LEU A 199 16.16 13.42 1.11
C LEU A 199 16.08 12.47 2.30
N HIS A 200 14.93 12.39 2.95
CA HIS A 200 14.70 11.54 4.11
C HIS A 200 14.16 10.17 3.67
N LEU A 201 14.83 9.10 4.12
CA LEU A 201 14.52 7.71 3.75
C LEU A 201 13.93 6.96 4.95
N PHE A 202 12.63 6.70 4.93
CA PHE A 202 11.93 5.87 5.90
C PHE A 202 11.77 4.45 5.34
N SER A 203 12.90 3.77 5.18
CA SER A 203 13.03 2.53 4.44
C SER A 203 14.04 1.59 5.10
N GLY A 204 13.84 0.28 4.98
CA GLY A 204 14.74 -0.72 5.53
C GLY A 204 14.20 -2.14 5.45
N SER A 205 15.03 -3.12 5.79
CA SER A 205 14.72 -4.56 5.70
C SER A 205 13.73 -5.04 6.79
N LEU A 206 13.60 -4.32 7.91
CA LEU A 206 12.81 -4.73 9.08
C LEU A 206 11.29 -4.79 8.82
N THR A 207 10.79 -4.03 7.88
CA THR A 207 9.34 -3.94 7.54
C THR A 207 8.82 -5.20 6.83
N TYR A 208 9.70 -6.02 6.26
CA TYR A 208 9.30 -7.07 5.32
C TYR A 208 9.40 -8.50 5.86
N GLY A 209 9.38 -8.68 7.18
CA GLY A 209 9.28 -9.98 7.84
C GLY A 209 10.40 -10.96 7.43
N LYS A 210 10.05 -12.22 7.19
CA LYS A 210 10.98 -13.26 6.74
C LYS A 210 11.35 -13.11 5.26
N THR A 211 11.99 -12.01 4.91
CA THR A 211 12.56 -11.82 3.58
C THR A 211 13.77 -12.77 3.43
N GLY A 212 13.87 -13.46 2.31
CA GLY A 212 15.02 -14.35 2.06
C GLY A 212 16.35 -13.61 2.17
N ALA A 213 17.40 -14.28 2.69
CA ALA A 213 18.71 -13.69 3.00
C ALA A 213 19.29 -12.83 1.84
N LYS A 214 19.16 -13.30 0.59
CA LYS A 214 19.65 -12.58 -0.60
C LYS A 214 18.98 -11.19 -0.77
N LYS A 215 17.66 -11.11 -0.63
CA LYS A 215 16.94 -9.83 -0.76
C LYS A 215 17.27 -8.88 0.39
N ARG A 216 17.47 -9.41 1.59
CA ARG A 216 17.89 -8.62 2.74
C ARG A 216 19.25 -7.97 2.53
N LEU A 217 20.24 -8.74 2.04
CA LEU A 217 21.55 -8.21 1.69
C LEU A 217 21.47 -7.10 0.64
N GLN A 218 20.67 -7.29 -0.42
CA GLN A 218 20.46 -6.27 -1.45
C GLN A 218 19.85 -4.98 -0.87
N MET A 219 18.88 -5.09 0.05
CA MET A 219 18.31 -3.92 0.72
C MET A 219 19.36 -3.20 1.57
N GLU A 220 20.17 -3.95 2.31
CA GLU A 220 21.21 -3.41 3.18
C GLU A 220 22.30 -2.70 2.36
N GLU A 221 22.72 -3.25 1.21
CA GLU A 221 23.66 -2.61 0.28
C GLU A 221 23.16 -1.24 -0.21
N ILE A 222 21.87 -1.14 -0.57
CA ILE A 222 21.28 0.15 -1.01
C ILE A 222 21.22 1.16 0.15
N ILE A 223 20.90 0.69 1.36
CA ILE A 223 20.85 1.56 2.54
C ILE A 223 22.26 2.04 2.93
N GLU A 224 23.30 1.22 2.80
CA GLU A 224 24.70 1.63 3.02
C GLU A 224 25.15 2.66 1.99
N LYS A 225 24.80 2.49 0.70
CA LYS A 225 25.02 3.55 -0.31
C LYS A 225 24.34 4.85 0.08
N ALA A 226 23.10 4.80 0.57
CA ALA A 226 22.37 5.98 1.03
C ALA A 226 23.07 6.67 2.21
N ARG A 227 23.60 5.91 3.18
CA ARG A 227 24.36 6.45 4.33
C ARG A 227 25.65 7.17 3.89
N ALA A 228 26.34 6.64 2.89
CA ALA A 228 27.54 7.27 2.33
C ALA A 228 27.26 8.64 1.67
N LEU A 229 26.00 8.91 1.28
CA LEU A 229 25.58 10.17 0.67
C LEU A 229 25.08 11.23 1.67
N ARG A 230 25.35 11.06 2.98
CA ARG A 230 24.94 12.01 4.03
C ARG A 230 25.43 13.44 3.74
N GLY A 231 26.65 13.60 3.24
CA GLY A 231 27.20 14.92 2.86
C GLY A 231 26.49 15.58 1.66
N LEU A 232 25.63 14.84 0.95
CA LEU A 232 24.81 15.30 -0.17
C LEU A 232 23.32 15.33 0.20
N GLY A 233 23.01 15.59 1.48
CA GLY A 233 21.63 15.78 1.95
C GLY A 233 20.80 14.50 2.12
N VAL A 234 21.36 13.29 1.97
CA VAL A 234 20.63 12.04 2.17
C VAL A 234 20.61 11.66 3.65
N VAL A 235 19.40 11.49 4.23
CA VAL A 235 19.20 11.19 5.65
C VAL A 235 18.46 9.86 5.81
N VAL A 236 19.15 8.82 6.25
CA VAL A 236 18.55 7.51 6.52
C VAL A 236 17.91 7.50 7.90
N ARG A 237 16.58 7.37 7.95
CA ARG A 237 15.77 7.37 9.18
C ARG A 237 15.35 5.96 9.61
N GLY A 238 15.35 5.01 8.69
CA GLY A 238 14.81 3.67 8.91
C GLY A 238 13.27 3.62 8.93
N PRO A 239 12.67 2.43 8.98
CA PRO A 239 11.22 2.28 9.05
C PRO A 239 10.69 2.75 10.41
N VAL A 240 9.52 3.41 10.39
CA VAL A 240 8.83 3.94 11.56
C VAL A 240 7.38 3.46 11.60
N SER A 241 6.71 3.62 12.73
CA SER A 241 5.27 3.35 12.86
C SER A 241 4.44 4.33 12.03
N LYS A 242 3.20 3.97 11.69
CA LYS A 242 2.30 4.82 10.91
C LYS A 242 2.04 6.18 11.57
N PRO A 243 1.74 6.29 12.88
CA PRO A 243 1.58 7.59 13.53
C PRO A 243 2.82 8.48 13.40
N LYS A 244 4.04 7.90 13.52
CA LYS A 244 5.27 8.67 13.33
C LYS A 244 5.47 9.10 11.88
N LEU A 245 5.12 8.24 10.92
CA LEU A 245 5.21 8.55 9.50
C LEU A 245 4.29 9.71 9.11
N VAL A 246 3.10 9.78 9.72
CA VAL A 246 2.16 10.90 9.56
C VAL A 246 2.83 12.23 9.91
N GLU A 247 3.55 12.32 11.05
CA GLU A 247 4.30 13.52 11.44
C GLU A 247 5.40 13.86 10.42
N GLU A 248 6.11 12.85 9.92
CA GLU A 248 7.20 13.05 8.95
C GLU A 248 6.70 13.54 7.58
N PHE A 249 5.50 13.11 7.15
CA PHE A 249 4.87 13.68 5.96
C PHE A 249 4.54 15.15 6.13
N ARG A 250 4.16 15.61 7.33
CA ARG A 250 3.91 17.04 7.59
C ARG A 250 5.16 17.90 7.36
N GLU A 251 6.33 17.35 7.59
CA GLU A 251 7.61 18.03 7.42
C GLU A 251 8.20 17.82 6.00
N ALA A 252 7.53 17.02 5.15
CA ALA A 252 7.98 16.77 3.79
C ALA A 252 7.32 17.73 2.79
N ARG A 253 8.14 18.25 1.87
CA ARG A 253 7.71 19.11 0.77
C ARG A 253 7.30 18.32 -0.47
N VAL A 254 7.95 17.20 -0.71
CA VAL A 254 7.68 16.35 -1.87
C VAL A 254 7.97 14.88 -1.57
N MET A 255 7.11 13.99 -2.05
CA MET A 255 7.38 12.56 -2.13
C MET A 255 8.08 12.25 -3.45
N LEU A 256 9.27 11.63 -3.40
CA LEU A 256 9.99 11.20 -4.59
C LEU A 256 9.92 9.67 -4.71
N TYR A 257 9.25 9.18 -5.75
CA TYR A 257 9.07 7.75 -5.96
C TYR A 257 8.98 7.42 -7.46
N ARG A 258 9.97 6.70 -7.97
CA ARG A 258 10.00 6.35 -9.39
C ARG A 258 8.77 5.55 -9.82
N GLY A 259 8.35 4.59 -9.03
CA GLY A 259 7.44 3.52 -9.40
C GLY A 259 8.19 2.21 -9.68
N ASP A 260 7.41 1.15 -9.92
CA ASP A 260 7.87 -0.19 -10.24
C ASP A 260 6.79 -0.93 -11.03
N LEU A 261 7.14 -1.67 -12.09
CA LEU A 261 6.18 -2.43 -12.90
C LEU A 261 5.39 -3.47 -12.08
N ASN A 262 5.93 -3.90 -10.94
CA ASN A 262 5.25 -4.80 -10.02
C ASN A 262 4.45 -4.06 -8.93
N GLU A 263 4.35 -2.73 -9.01
CA GLU A 263 3.51 -1.96 -8.10
C GLU A 263 2.05 -2.10 -8.50
N THR A 264 1.22 -2.55 -7.57
CA THR A 264 -0.20 -2.84 -7.83
C THR A 264 -1.14 -1.76 -7.29
N PHE A 265 -0.68 -0.95 -6.31
CA PHE A 265 -1.44 0.17 -5.75
C PHE A 265 -0.56 1.37 -5.37
N CYS A 266 0.57 1.13 -4.70
CA CYS A 266 1.46 2.13 -4.11
C CYS A 266 0.86 2.91 -2.93
N LEU A 267 0.71 2.23 -1.79
CA LEU A 267 0.27 2.86 -0.54
C LEU A 267 1.15 4.06 -0.15
N ALA A 268 2.46 3.98 -0.35
CA ALA A 268 3.39 5.05 0.02
C ALA A 268 3.05 6.40 -0.65
N VAL A 269 2.76 6.38 -1.97
CA VAL A 269 2.32 7.58 -2.69
C VAL A 269 0.91 7.99 -2.28
N GLY A 270 0.00 7.03 -2.06
CA GLY A 270 -1.35 7.31 -1.57
C GLY A 270 -1.34 8.00 -0.20
N GLU A 271 -0.52 7.54 0.75
CA GLU A 271 -0.35 8.13 2.09
C GLU A 271 0.23 9.56 1.99
N ALA A 272 1.22 9.79 1.11
CA ALA A 272 1.75 11.12 0.86
C ALA A 272 0.67 12.07 0.32
N GLN A 273 -0.08 11.64 -0.71
CA GLN A 273 -1.16 12.43 -1.31
C GLN A 273 -2.27 12.73 -0.29
N ALA A 274 -2.70 11.76 0.50
CA ALA A 274 -3.69 11.94 1.56
C ALA A 274 -3.21 12.93 2.63
N SER A 275 -1.91 13.00 2.88
CA SER A 275 -1.28 13.96 3.80
C SER A 275 -1.02 15.34 3.14
N GLY A 276 -1.45 15.54 1.90
CA GLY A 276 -1.20 16.79 1.17
C GLY A 276 0.23 16.96 0.67
N VAL A 277 1.01 15.89 0.58
CA VAL A 277 2.38 15.95 0.05
C VAL A 277 2.36 15.67 -1.45
N PRO A 278 2.68 16.65 -2.31
CA PRO A 278 2.82 16.43 -3.74
C PRO A 278 3.83 15.32 -4.04
N ALA A 279 3.59 14.52 -5.06
CA ALA A 279 4.47 13.42 -5.41
C ALA A 279 5.03 13.56 -6.84
N VAL A 280 6.32 13.28 -7.01
CA VAL A 280 6.93 13.11 -8.34
C VAL A 280 7.13 11.62 -8.57
N VAL A 281 6.50 11.11 -9.64
CA VAL A 281 6.55 9.70 -10.03
C VAL A 281 6.93 9.57 -11.50
N GLN A 282 7.34 8.36 -11.92
CA GLN A 282 7.43 8.01 -13.35
C GLN A 282 6.23 7.15 -13.76
N GLU A 283 6.00 7.05 -15.07
CA GLU A 283 4.94 6.22 -15.65
C GLU A 283 5.29 4.71 -15.54
N LEU A 284 5.36 4.20 -14.30
CA LEU A 284 5.76 2.82 -14.01
C LEU A 284 4.79 2.15 -13.02
N GLY A 285 4.05 1.15 -13.48
CA GLY A 285 3.10 0.44 -12.65
C GLY A 285 1.87 1.29 -12.27
N SER A 286 1.32 1.06 -11.10
CA SER A 286 0.08 1.71 -10.65
C SER A 286 0.27 3.11 -10.08
N VAL A 287 1.50 3.63 -9.97
CA VAL A 287 1.75 4.93 -9.32
C VAL A 287 1.06 6.09 -10.03
N VAL A 288 0.86 5.98 -11.34
CA VAL A 288 0.13 6.97 -12.16
C VAL A 288 -1.33 7.12 -11.73
N GLU A 289 -1.91 6.11 -11.10
CA GLU A 289 -3.27 6.18 -10.56
C GLU A 289 -3.35 6.99 -9.25
N ARG A 290 -2.22 7.32 -8.65
CA ARG A 290 -2.13 8.02 -7.36
C ARG A 290 -1.88 9.52 -7.51
N VAL A 291 -1.40 9.96 -8.68
CA VAL A 291 -1.02 11.35 -8.93
C VAL A 291 -1.85 11.90 -10.09
N ILE A 292 -2.31 13.13 -10.00
CA ILE A 292 -2.84 13.88 -11.14
C ILE A 292 -1.74 14.82 -11.58
N ASP A 293 -1.25 14.58 -12.81
CA ASP A 293 -0.14 15.33 -13.38
C ASP A 293 -0.38 16.84 -13.40
N GLY A 294 0.60 17.61 -12.93
CA GLY A 294 0.54 19.06 -12.79
C GLY A 294 -0.41 19.57 -11.70
N VAL A 295 -1.25 18.71 -11.08
CA VAL A 295 -2.29 19.10 -10.11
C VAL A 295 -1.94 18.67 -8.69
N THR A 296 -1.63 17.38 -8.46
CA THR A 296 -1.27 16.85 -7.13
C THR A 296 0.17 16.38 -7.05
N GLY A 297 0.95 16.62 -8.08
CA GLY A 297 2.32 16.20 -8.28
C GLY A 297 2.69 16.22 -9.74
N ALA A 298 3.69 15.43 -10.12
CA ALA A 298 4.11 15.27 -11.51
C ALA A 298 4.30 13.81 -11.89
N ILE A 299 3.90 13.45 -13.13
CA ILE A 299 4.15 12.16 -13.76
C ILE A 299 5.21 12.38 -14.85
N ALA A 300 6.45 12.00 -14.55
CA ALA A 300 7.59 12.24 -15.45
C ALA A 300 7.79 11.08 -16.44
N GLY A 301 7.94 11.36 -17.71
CA GLY A 301 8.29 10.40 -18.75
C GLY A 301 9.79 10.07 -18.76
N THR A 302 10.63 11.01 -18.34
CA THR A 302 12.10 10.92 -18.36
C THR A 302 12.74 11.24 -17.01
N GLU A 303 14.01 10.85 -16.83
CA GLU A 303 14.80 11.21 -15.62
C GLU A 303 14.96 12.72 -15.48
N SER A 304 15.15 13.43 -16.60
CA SER A 304 15.28 14.89 -16.61
C SER A 304 14.00 15.58 -16.16
N GLU A 305 12.85 15.14 -16.60
CA GLU A 305 11.54 15.66 -16.18
C GLU A 305 11.29 15.37 -14.70
N PHE A 306 11.65 14.16 -14.23
CA PHE A 306 11.54 13.80 -12.82
C PHE A 306 12.38 14.74 -11.94
N ALA A 307 13.65 14.94 -12.31
CA ALA A 307 14.53 15.83 -11.58
C ALA A 307 14.06 17.29 -11.64
N HIS A 308 13.57 17.76 -12.80
CA HIS A 308 13.02 19.10 -12.96
C HIS A 308 11.83 19.34 -12.05
N SER A 309 10.84 18.45 -12.07
CA SER A 309 9.65 18.54 -11.23
C SER A 309 9.97 18.47 -9.71
N ALA A 310 10.95 17.64 -9.34
CA ALA A 310 11.42 17.57 -7.95
C ALA A 310 12.06 18.90 -7.50
N VAL A 311 12.93 19.48 -8.33
CA VAL A 311 13.57 20.79 -8.09
C VAL A 311 12.54 21.92 -8.03
N GLU A 312 11.55 21.90 -8.91
CA GLU A 312 10.47 22.88 -8.91
C GLU A 312 9.68 22.84 -7.62
N LEU A 313 9.22 21.66 -7.18
CA LEU A 313 8.48 21.50 -5.92
C LEU A 313 9.32 21.86 -4.68
N LEU A 314 10.63 21.65 -4.73
CA LEU A 314 11.53 22.03 -3.63
C LEU A 314 11.80 23.54 -3.58
N ASN A 315 11.76 24.28 -4.69
CA ASN A 315 12.12 25.67 -4.77
C ASN A 315 10.95 26.63 -4.94
N ASN A 316 9.87 26.21 -5.59
CA ASN A 316 8.75 27.10 -5.93
C ASN A 316 7.59 26.93 -4.95
N ASP A 317 7.46 27.89 -4.03
CA ASP A 317 6.43 27.86 -2.97
C ASP A 317 5.01 27.94 -3.55
N GLN A 318 4.80 28.68 -4.64
CA GLN A 318 3.48 28.81 -5.26
C GLN A 318 3.03 27.51 -5.93
N VAL A 319 3.94 26.81 -6.62
CA VAL A 319 3.66 25.50 -7.22
C VAL A 319 3.36 24.49 -6.12
N TRP A 320 4.20 24.47 -5.08
CA TRP A 320 4.00 23.60 -3.93
C TRP A 320 2.63 23.84 -3.28
N GLN A 321 2.30 25.09 -2.96
CA GLN A 321 1.05 25.45 -2.27
C GLN A 321 -0.17 25.02 -3.08
N ARG A 322 -0.16 25.24 -4.38
CA ARG A 322 -1.25 24.84 -5.27
C ARG A 322 -1.43 23.33 -5.27
N GLN A 323 -0.35 22.56 -5.41
CA GLN A 323 -0.41 21.10 -5.47
C GLN A 323 -0.71 20.49 -4.09
N HIS A 324 -0.19 21.05 -3.00
CA HIS A 324 -0.55 20.70 -1.63
C HIS A 324 -2.06 20.82 -1.38
N ASN A 325 -2.64 21.96 -1.71
CA ASN A 325 -4.08 22.20 -1.53
C ASN A 325 -4.91 21.24 -2.40
N ALA A 326 -4.49 20.99 -3.62
CA ALA A 326 -5.17 20.06 -4.53
C ALA A 326 -5.11 18.61 -4.04
N ALA A 327 -3.99 18.17 -3.47
CA ALA A 327 -3.85 16.85 -2.86
C ALA A 327 -4.77 16.70 -1.64
N LEU A 328 -4.81 17.70 -0.73
CA LEU A 328 -5.70 17.73 0.42
C LEU A 328 -7.18 17.73 0.04
N ALA A 329 -7.56 18.45 -0.99
CA ALA A 329 -8.95 18.48 -1.47
C ALA A 329 -9.46 17.09 -1.91
N ARG A 330 -8.56 16.14 -2.15
CA ARG A 330 -8.87 14.77 -2.55
C ARG A 330 -8.80 13.74 -1.41
N GLN A 331 -8.53 14.16 -0.18
CA GLN A 331 -8.43 13.22 0.96
C GLN A 331 -9.64 12.29 1.08
N GLY A 332 -10.85 12.79 0.85
CA GLY A 332 -12.08 12.00 0.89
C GLY A 332 -12.14 10.86 -0.14
N ALA A 333 -11.38 10.96 -1.25
CA ALA A 333 -11.33 9.91 -2.27
C ALA A 333 -10.48 8.68 -1.83
N TRP A 334 -9.82 8.74 -0.68
CA TRP A 334 -8.94 7.68 -0.16
C TRP A 334 -9.56 6.91 1.01
N SER A 335 -10.88 6.94 1.18
CA SER A 335 -11.55 6.37 2.34
C SER A 335 -11.58 4.83 2.31
N TRP A 336 -11.20 4.19 3.42
CA TRP A 336 -11.46 2.77 3.64
C TRP A 336 -12.96 2.47 3.78
N THR A 337 -13.76 3.46 4.18
CA THR A 337 -15.22 3.33 4.23
C THR A 337 -15.80 3.06 2.84
N GLU A 338 -15.31 3.75 1.80
CA GLU A 338 -15.76 3.51 0.42
C GLU A 338 -15.33 2.12 -0.08
N ALA A 339 -14.12 1.68 0.25
CA ALA A 339 -13.68 0.31 -0.04
C ALA A 339 -14.58 -0.73 0.68
N ALA A 340 -14.91 -0.50 1.95
CA ALA A 340 -15.78 -1.38 2.73
C ALA A 340 -17.19 -1.46 2.15
N LYS A 341 -17.79 -0.34 1.72
CA LYS A 341 -19.08 -0.31 1.01
C LYS A 341 -19.04 -1.12 -0.29
N ALA A 342 -17.97 -0.98 -1.07
CA ALA A 342 -17.80 -1.76 -2.29
C ALA A 342 -17.67 -3.28 -2.00
N PHE A 343 -17.07 -3.68 -0.88
CA PHE A 343 -17.09 -5.07 -0.43
C PHE A 343 -18.48 -5.49 0.10
N GLU A 344 -19.22 -4.60 0.76
CA GLU A 344 -20.60 -4.83 1.21
C GLU A 344 -21.54 -5.12 0.03
N GLU A 345 -21.41 -4.44 -1.10
CA GLU A 345 -22.16 -4.67 -2.32
C GLU A 345 -21.95 -6.08 -2.92
N LEU A 346 -20.89 -6.78 -2.51
CA LEU A 346 -20.65 -8.16 -2.92
C LEU A 346 -21.49 -9.18 -2.11
N ILE A 347 -22.13 -8.73 -1.02
CA ILE A 347 -23.00 -9.55 -0.18
C ILE A 347 -24.38 -9.60 -0.84
N ILE A 348 -24.60 -10.53 -1.73
CA ILE A 348 -25.87 -10.70 -2.46
C ILE A 348 -26.72 -11.79 -1.81
#